data_6163c179938bc3cbfe340dc81a203194
#
_entry.id   6163c179938bc3cbfe340dc81a203194
#
_cell.length_a   1.000
_cell.length_b   1.000
_cell.length_c   1.000
_cell.angle_alpha   90.00
_cell.angle_beta   90.00
_cell.angle_gamma   90.00
#
_symmetry.space_group_name_H-M   'P 1'
#
loop_
_entity.id
_entity.type
_entity.pdbx_description
1 polymer ?
#
loop_
_entity_poly.entity_id
_entity_poly.type
_entity_poly.pdbx_seq_one_letter_code
_entity_poly.pdbx_strand_id
1 'polypeptide(L)' 'MVMLLKDIIYKGIETVSTLYPEREAREMVFAFLEHQLGTKRHTHIMEPAYEVSHEDAEAAMSAFGRMAAGEPLQY' A
#
# COMPACT_ATOMS: atom_id res chain seq x y z
N MET A 1 -15.43 -2.44 8.98
CA MET A 1 -15.31 -2.47 7.52
C MET A 1 -13.91 -2.88 7.12
N VAL A 2 -13.80 -3.74 6.12
CA VAL A 2 -12.50 -4.20 5.64
C VAL A 2 -12.30 -3.78 4.19
N MET A 3 -11.04 -3.80 3.74
CA MET A 3 -10.71 -3.56 2.34
C MET A 3 -9.95 -4.74 1.81
N LEU A 4 -10.09 -5.01 0.53
CA LEU A 4 -9.29 -6.04 -0.11
C LEU A 4 -7.86 -5.52 -0.31
N LEU A 5 -6.88 -6.39 -0.11
CA LEU A 5 -5.48 -6.01 -0.29
C LEU A 5 -5.22 -5.43 -1.68
N LYS A 6 -5.82 -6.03 -2.72
CA LYS A 6 -5.63 -5.53 -4.08
C LYS A 6 -6.10 -4.09 -4.27
N ASP A 7 -7.18 -3.71 -3.56
CA ASP A 7 -7.70 -2.35 -3.64
C ASP A 7 -6.78 -1.37 -2.92
N ILE A 8 -6.20 -1.80 -1.80
CA ILE A 8 -5.24 -0.98 -1.06
C ILE A 8 -4.00 -0.74 -1.93
N ILE A 9 -3.51 -1.78 -2.59
CA ILE A 9 -2.35 -1.65 -3.49
C ILE A 9 -2.64 -0.67 -4.61
N TYR A 10 -3.80 -0.82 -5.25
CA TYR A 10 -4.19 0.07 -6.36
C TYR A 10 -4.24 1.53 -5.90
N LYS A 11 -4.93 1.79 -4.78
CA LYS A 11 -5.05 3.14 -4.26
C LYS A 11 -3.70 3.70 -3.83
N GLY A 12 -2.85 2.86 -3.25
CA GLY A 12 -1.52 3.26 -2.84
C GLY A 12 -0.67 3.70 -4.02
N ILE A 13 -0.65 2.89 -5.06
CA ILE A 13 0.12 3.21 -6.26
C ILE A 13 -0.40 4.49 -6.91
N GLU A 14 -1.71 4.63 -6.99
CA GLU A 14 -2.33 5.84 -7.55
C GLU A 14 -1.94 7.08 -6.76
N THR A 15 -2.00 7.00 -5.43
CA THR A 15 -1.68 8.12 -4.55
C THR A 15 -0.21 8.50 -4.63
N VAL A 16 0.68 7.51 -4.51
CA VAL A 16 2.12 7.76 -4.49
C VAL A 16 2.65 8.18 -5.86
N SER A 17 1.96 7.77 -6.93
CA SER A 17 2.34 8.16 -8.29
C SER A 17 2.14 9.64 -8.56
N THR A 18 1.50 10.38 -7.67
CA THR A 18 1.38 11.83 -7.83
C THR A 18 2.71 12.53 -7.61
N LEU A 19 3.64 11.89 -6.91
CA LEU A 19 4.96 12.46 -6.64
C LEU A 19 6.10 11.66 -7.29
N TYR A 20 5.95 10.35 -7.38
CA TYR A 20 7.01 9.46 -7.89
C TYR A 20 6.57 8.77 -9.17
N PRO A 21 7.53 8.36 -10.04
CA PRO A 21 7.19 7.54 -11.20
C PRO A 21 6.48 6.26 -10.75
N GLU A 22 5.60 5.74 -11.58
CA GLU A 22 4.80 4.57 -11.23
C GLU A 22 5.65 3.39 -10.74
N ARG A 23 6.78 3.14 -11.38
CA ARG A 23 7.67 2.04 -10.98
C ARG A 23 8.13 2.21 -9.52
N GLU A 24 8.57 3.41 -9.18
CA GLU A 24 9.01 3.68 -7.81
C GLU A 24 7.86 3.65 -6.83
N ALA A 25 6.72 4.20 -7.23
CA ALA A 25 5.52 4.19 -6.39
C ALA A 25 5.12 2.75 -6.06
N ARG A 26 5.15 1.88 -7.06
CA ARG A 26 4.83 0.46 -6.90
C ARG A 26 5.78 -0.21 -5.91
N GLU A 27 7.08 0.04 -6.04
CA GLU A 27 8.08 -0.51 -5.13
C GLU A 27 7.85 -0.02 -3.70
N MET A 28 7.56 1.27 -3.53
CA MET A 28 7.34 1.85 -2.22
C MET A 28 6.10 1.25 -1.54
N VAL A 29 5.02 1.08 -2.30
CA VAL A 29 3.78 0.52 -1.78
C VAL A 29 3.99 -0.92 -1.34
N PHE A 30 4.64 -1.74 -2.18
CA PHE A 30 4.87 -3.14 -1.82
C PHE A 30 5.82 -3.28 -0.63
N ALA A 31 6.87 -2.46 -0.57
CA ALA A 31 7.81 -2.50 0.56
C ALA A 31 7.10 -2.15 1.86
N PHE A 32 6.25 -1.13 1.83
CA PHE A 32 5.50 -0.74 3.01
C PHE A 32 4.56 -1.84 3.47
N LEU A 33 3.79 -2.41 2.55
CA LEU A 33 2.82 -3.45 2.90
C LEU A 33 3.49 -4.73 3.36
N GLU A 34 4.62 -5.08 2.77
CA GLU A 34 5.37 -6.24 3.21
C GLU A 34 5.83 -6.07 4.66
N HIS A 35 6.31 -4.89 5.00
CA HIS A 35 6.73 -4.59 6.36
C HIS A 35 5.54 -4.54 7.33
N GLN A 36 4.48 -3.84 6.94
CA GLN A 36 3.34 -3.59 7.81
C GLN A 36 2.45 -4.82 8.01
N LEU A 37 2.20 -5.56 6.93
CA LEU A 37 1.25 -6.66 6.94
C LEU A 37 1.90 -8.03 6.74
N GLY A 38 3.16 -8.07 6.36
CA GLY A 38 3.84 -9.32 6.04
C GLY A 38 3.40 -9.93 4.72
N THR A 39 2.69 -9.18 3.89
CA THR A 39 2.24 -9.68 2.59
C THR A 39 3.37 -9.61 1.57
N LYS A 40 3.24 -10.41 0.49
CA LYS A 40 4.23 -10.46 -0.57
C LYS A 40 3.69 -9.79 -1.82
N ARG A 41 4.56 -9.57 -2.81
CA ARG A 41 4.17 -8.94 -4.08
C ARG A 41 3.07 -9.70 -4.80
N HIS A 42 3.01 -11.01 -4.62
CA HIS A 42 2.03 -11.86 -5.31
C HIS A 42 0.82 -12.24 -4.46
N THR A 43 0.79 -11.82 -3.18
CA THR A 43 -0.30 -12.22 -2.28
C THR A 43 -1.66 -11.84 -2.84
N HIS A 44 -1.80 -10.60 -3.35
CA HIS A 44 -3.08 -10.12 -3.87
C HIS A 44 -3.49 -10.83 -5.16
N ILE A 45 -2.54 -11.45 -5.85
CA ILE A 45 -2.80 -12.19 -7.08
C ILE A 45 -3.23 -13.62 -6.75
N MET A 46 -2.51 -14.25 -5.83
CA MET A 46 -2.79 -15.61 -5.41
C MET A 46 -4.05 -15.71 -4.55
N GLU A 47 -4.34 -14.65 -3.81
CA GLU A 47 -5.48 -14.58 -2.91
C GLU A 47 -6.26 -13.30 -3.16
N PRO A 48 -7.02 -13.24 -4.27
CA PRO A 48 -7.72 -11.99 -4.62
C PRO A 48 -8.77 -11.55 -3.61
N ALA A 49 -9.21 -12.44 -2.73
CA ALA A 49 -10.17 -12.10 -1.68
C ALA A 49 -9.49 -11.79 -0.34
N TYR A 50 -8.16 -11.62 -0.33
CA TYR A 50 -7.42 -11.31 0.90
C TYR A 50 -7.92 -9.99 1.47
N GLU A 51 -8.39 -10.03 2.71
CA GLU A 51 -8.95 -8.86 3.38
C GLU A 51 -7.98 -8.26 4.38
N VAL A 52 -8.01 -6.94 4.49
CA VAL A 52 -7.20 -6.18 5.43
C VAL A 52 -8.16 -5.48 6.38
N SER A 53 -7.84 -5.52 7.68
CA SER A 53 -8.70 -4.90 8.68
C SER A 53 -8.82 -3.39 8.44
N HIS A 54 -9.90 -2.80 8.97
CA HIS A 54 -10.12 -1.37 8.84
C HIS A 54 -8.94 -0.56 9.41
N GLU A 55 -8.42 -0.96 10.56
CA GLU A 55 -7.30 -0.27 11.17
C GLU A 55 -6.05 -0.30 10.30
N ASP A 56 -5.74 -1.47 9.75
CA ASP A 56 -4.56 -1.61 8.90
C ASP A 56 -4.76 -0.86 7.58
N ALA A 57 -5.97 -0.88 7.04
CA ALA A 57 -6.28 -0.15 5.81
C ALA A 57 -6.13 1.35 6.01
N GLU A 58 -6.62 1.88 7.13
CA GLU A 58 -6.48 3.31 7.43
C GLU A 58 -5.02 3.70 7.62
N ALA A 59 -4.27 2.86 8.33
CA ALA A 59 -2.84 3.13 8.54
C ALA A 59 -2.11 3.16 7.20
N ALA A 60 -2.44 2.24 6.29
CA ALA A 60 -1.83 2.20 4.97
C ALA A 60 -2.18 3.44 4.16
N MET A 61 -3.45 3.84 4.15
CA MET A 61 -3.87 5.01 3.39
C MET A 61 -3.19 6.28 3.91
N SER A 62 -3.07 6.40 5.24
CA SER A 62 -2.38 7.53 5.86
C SER A 62 -0.90 7.56 5.44
N ALA A 63 -0.25 6.39 5.46
CA ALA A 63 1.15 6.28 5.07
C ALA A 63 1.36 6.67 3.60
N PHE A 64 0.47 6.21 2.72
CA PHE A 64 0.56 6.55 1.30
C PHE A 64 0.39 8.04 1.07
N GLY A 65 -0.50 8.68 1.81
CA GLY A 65 -0.69 10.13 1.74
C GLY A 65 0.58 10.88 2.15
N ARG A 66 1.26 10.41 3.19
CA ARG A 66 2.52 11.01 3.62
C ARG A 66 3.64 10.79 2.62
N MET A 67 3.71 9.61 2.01
CA MET A 67 4.67 9.35 0.93
C MET A 67 4.44 10.31 -0.23
N ALA A 68 3.17 10.53 -0.60
CA ALA A 68 2.81 11.43 -1.69
C ALA A 68 3.14 12.89 -1.35
N ALA A 69 3.24 13.22 -0.06
CA ALA A 69 3.63 14.55 0.38
C ALA A 69 5.16 14.70 0.50
N GLY A 70 5.89 13.65 0.17
CA GLY A 70 7.36 13.68 0.20
C GLY A 70 7.95 13.39 1.56
N GLU A 71 7.16 12.94 2.53
CA GLU A 71 7.68 12.60 3.86
C GLU A 71 8.36 11.24 3.83
N PRO A 72 9.58 11.12 4.38
CA PRO A 72 10.22 9.82 4.50
C PRO A 72 9.49 9.00 5.56
N LEU A 73 9.27 7.72 5.25
CA LEU A 73 8.68 6.80 6.21
C LEU A 73 9.78 5.98 6.87
N GLN A 74 9.68 5.85 8.18
CA GLN A 74 10.60 5.01 8.93
C GLN A 74 9.80 3.79 9.44
N TYR A 75 10.30 2.63 9.13
CA TYR A 75 9.71 1.39 9.60
C TYR A 75 10.78 0.35 9.87
#